data_09e8bcd7d74194f145a7fdd5df98a3c3
#
_entry.id   09e8bcd7d74194f145a7fdd5df98a3c3
#
_cell.length_a   1.000
_cell.length_b   1.000
_cell.length_c   1.000
_cell.angle_alpha   90.00
_cell.angle_beta   90.00
_cell.angle_gamma   90.00
#
_symmetry.space_group_name_H-M   'P 1'
#
loop_
_entity.id
_entity.type
_entity.pdbx_description
1 polymer ?
#
loop_
_entity_poly.entity_id
_entity_poly.type
_entity_poly.pdbx_seq_one_letter_code
_entity_poly.pdbx_strand_id
1 'polypeptide(L)' 'MIRLTHLNAEPFILNAELIRYIEARPDTFITLTTGDRLVVKESMDEVMDRAIRYQQTKYLVPTPPPRLRSQE' A
#
# COMPACT_ATOMS: atom_id res chain seq x y z
N MET A 1 1.19 5.52 3.29
CA MET A 1 -0.09 5.02 3.85
C MET A 1 -1.14 4.97 2.76
N ILE A 2 -1.90 3.90 2.74
CA ILE A 2 -2.99 3.76 1.78
C ILE A 2 -4.28 3.47 2.55
N ARG A 3 -5.41 3.93 1.97
CA ARG A 3 -6.71 3.69 2.57
C ARG A 3 -7.35 2.45 1.96
N LEU A 4 -7.80 1.56 2.82
CA LEU A 4 -8.50 0.34 2.41
C LEU A 4 -9.76 0.18 3.26
N THR A 5 -10.58 -0.81 2.92
CA THR A 5 -11.85 -1.03 3.59
C THR A 5 -11.94 -2.48 4.05
N HIS A 6 -12.23 -2.68 5.34
CA HIS A 6 -12.51 -4.01 5.87
C HIS A 6 -13.79 -4.58 5.26
N LEU A 7 -13.98 -5.89 5.36
CA LEU A 7 -15.18 -6.51 4.83
C LEU A 7 -16.46 -5.98 5.47
N ASN A 8 -16.39 -5.51 6.70
CA ASN A 8 -17.54 -4.91 7.38
C ASN A 8 -17.76 -3.44 6.99
N ALA A 9 -17.08 -2.98 5.96
CA ALA A 9 -17.20 -1.63 5.38
C ALA A 9 -16.53 -0.54 6.21
N GLU A 10 -15.77 -0.89 7.23
CA GLU A 10 -15.02 0.11 8.00
C GLU A 10 -13.71 0.45 7.29
N PRO A 11 -13.44 1.72 7.07
CA PRO A 11 -12.19 2.13 6.44
C PRO A 11 -11.03 2.03 7.43
N PHE A 12 -9.84 1.80 6.91
CA PHE A 12 -8.64 1.81 7.72
C PHE A 12 -7.44 2.25 6.87
N ILE A 13 -6.37 2.60 7.54
CA ILE A 13 -5.15 3.06 6.90
C ILE A 13 -4.08 1.99 7.10
N LEU A 14 -3.42 1.61 6.01
CA LEU A 14 -2.38 0.61 6.04
C LEU A 14 -1.07 1.21 5.52
N ASN A 15 0.02 0.89 6.20
CA ASN A 15 1.34 1.23 5.67
C ASN A 15 1.67 0.25 4.55
N ALA A 16 1.65 0.74 3.31
CA ALA A 16 1.85 -0.11 2.14
C ALA A 16 3.22 -0.78 2.12
N GLU A 17 4.20 -0.24 2.84
CA GLU A 17 5.52 -0.84 2.89
C GLU A 17 5.55 -2.15 3.67
N LEU A 18 4.50 -2.42 4.44
CA LEU A 18 4.40 -3.67 5.19
C LEU A 18 3.78 -4.80 4.38
N ILE A 19 3.32 -4.53 3.17
CA ILE A 19 2.68 -5.54 2.33
C ILE A 19 3.74 -6.47 1.77
N ARG A 20 3.57 -7.77 2.04
CA ARG A 20 4.45 -8.79 1.51
C ARG A 20 3.92 -9.32 0.19
N TYR A 21 2.64 -9.70 0.15
CA TYR A 21 1.99 -10.09 -1.09
C TYR A 21 0.47 -9.99 -0.94
N ILE A 22 -0.20 -10.00 -2.08
CA ILE A 22 -1.65 -9.84 -2.18
C ILE A 22 -2.20 -11.01 -2.97
N GLU A 23 -3.32 -11.59 -2.48
CA GLU A 23 -3.99 -12.70 -3.15
C GLU A 23 -5.47 -12.40 -3.29
N ALA A 24 -6.11 -13.03 -4.29
CA ALA A 24 -7.55 -12.89 -4.50
C ALA A 24 -8.18 -14.28 -4.54
N ARG A 25 -8.69 -14.76 -3.38
CA ARG A 25 -9.25 -16.11 -3.26
C ARG A 25 -10.27 -16.22 -2.14
N PRO A 26 -11.53 -16.05 -2.36
CA PRO A 26 -12.20 -15.25 -3.40
C PRO A 26 -12.10 -13.78 -3.08
N ASP A 27 -11.86 -13.44 -1.80
CA ASP A 27 -11.68 -12.07 -1.37
C ASP A 27 -10.21 -11.68 -1.51
N THR A 28 -9.95 -10.39 -1.40
CA THR A 28 -8.60 -9.88 -1.45
C THR A 28 -7.94 -10.05 -0.10
N PHE A 29 -6.89 -10.85 -0.04
CA PHE A 29 -6.10 -11.06 1.17
C PHE A 29 -4.76 -10.35 1.02
N ILE A 30 -4.38 -9.62 2.05
CA ILE A 30 -3.09 -8.95 2.10
C ILE A 30 -2.29 -9.58 3.23
N THR A 31 -1.12 -10.12 2.89
CA THR A 31 -0.22 -10.67 3.88
C THR A 31 0.87 -9.65 4.18
N LEU A 32 1.04 -9.33 5.44
CA LEU A 32 2.02 -8.35 5.86
C LEU A 32 3.35 -9.03 6.16
N THR A 33 4.41 -8.22 6.22
CA THR A 33 5.75 -8.71 6.54
C THR A 33 5.82 -9.30 7.94
N THR A 34 4.89 -8.92 8.81
CA THR A 34 4.78 -9.49 10.16
C THR A 34 4.18 -10.88 10.18
N GLY A 35 3.60 -11.31 9.04
CA GLY A 35 2.87 -12.57 8.96
C GLY A 35 1.38 -12.42 9.13
N ASP A 36 0.90 -11.26 9.53
CA ASP A 36 -0.53 -11.01 9.68
C ASP A 36 -1.21 -10.98 8.32
N ARG A 37 -2.47 -11.40 8.29
CA ARG A 37 -3.26 -11.39 7.06
C ARG A 37 -4.49 -10.53 7.26
N LEU A 38 -4.78 -9.70 6.27
CA LEU A 38 -5.93 -8.82 6.27
C LEU A 38 -6.83 -9.16 5.09
N VAL A 39 -8.14 -8.96 5.27
CA VAL A 39 -9.11 -9.16 4.19
C VAL A 39 -9.76 -7.81 3.93
N VAL A 40 -9.78 -7.41 2.66
CA VAL A 40 -10.32 -6.09 2.29
C VAL A 40 -11.36 -6.23 1.18
N LYS A 41 -12.18 -5.19 1.03
CA LYS A 41 -13.22 -5.16 0.00
C LYS A 41 -12.67 -4.78 -1.36
N GLU A 42 -11.58 -4.02 -1.40
CA GLU A 42 -10.99 -3.61 -2.66
C GLU A 42 -10.47 -4.82 -3.43
N SER A 43 -10.50 -4.73 -4.74
CA SER A 43 -9.94 -5.78 -5.57
C SER A 43 -8.42 -5.78 -5.47
N MET A 44 -7.81 -6.89 -5.88
CA MET A 44 -6.36 -6.99 -5.89
C MET A 44 -5.74 -5.86 -6.72
N ASP A 45 -6.37 -5.57 -7.87
CA ASP A 45 -5.86 -4.51 -8.74
C ASP A 45 -5.96 -3.14 -8.09
N GLU A 46 -7.03 -2.89 -7.35
CA GLU A 46 -7.19 -1.62 -6.63
C GLU A 46 -6.13 -1.47 -5.54
N VAL A 47 -5.87 -2.55 -4.81
CA VAL A 47 -4.84 -2.51 -3.75
C VAL A 47 -3.47 -2.25 -4.37
N MET A 48 -3.17 -2.96 -5.46
CA MET A 48 -1.90 -2.76 -6.17
C MET A 48 -1.76 -1.32 -6.67
N ASP A 49 -2.83 -0.79 -7.24
CA ASP A 49 -2.81 0.57 -7.77
C ASP A 49 -2.50 1.59 -6.67
N ARG A 50 -3.15 1.43 -5.53
CA ARG A 50 -2.93 2.34 -4.40
C ARG A 50 -1.52 2.22 -3.85
N ALA A 51 -0.99 1.00 -3.77
CA ALA A 51 0.36 0.78 -3.28
C ALA A 51 1.39 1.38 -4.24
N ILE A 52 1.18 1.22 -5.54
CA ILE A 52 2.07 1.77 -6.55
C ILE A 52 2.05 3.30 -6.49
N ARG A 53 0.86 3.88 -6.40
CA ARG A 53 0.74 5.34 -6.30
C ARG A 53 1.44 5.88 -5.07
N TYR A 54 1.33 5.16 -3.95
CA TYR A 54 2.03 5.54 -2.74
C TYR A 54 3.54 5.58 -2.97
N GLN A 55 4.09 4.55 -3.60
CA GLN A 55 5.51 4.49 -3.90
C GLN A 55 5.92 5.62 -4.85
N GLN A 56 5.13 5.85 -5.89
CA GLN A 56 5.43 6.92 -6.84
C GLN A 56 5.44 8.27 -6.15
N THR A 57 4.45 8.54 -5.32
CA THR A 57 4.39 9.79 -4.57
C THR A 57 5.60 9.93 -3.66
N LYS A 58 5.99 8.83 -3.01
CA LYS A 58 7.12 8.83 -2.09
C LYS A 58 8.42 9.19 -2.81
N TYR A 59 8.60 8.68 -4.02
CA TYR A 59 9.84 8.92 -4.77
C TYR A 59 9.79 10.17 -5.62
N LEU A 60 8.58 10.64 -5.97
CA LEU A 60 8.42 11.84 -6.78
C LEU A 60 8.28 13.10 -5.93
N VAL A 61 7.99 12.94 -4.66
CA VAL A 61 8.00 14.10 -3.78
C VAL A 61 9.39 14.70 -3.87
N PRO A 62 9.49 15.98 -4.33
CA PRO A 62 10.80 16.59 -4.40
C PRO A 62 11.37 16.63 -3.01
N THR A 63 12.27 15.70 -2.78
CA THR A 63 13.14 15.88 -1.67
C THR A 63 13.89 17.15 -1.95
N PRO A 64 14.15 17.94 -0.95
CA PRO A 64 14.98 19.13 -1.16
C PRO A 64 16.24 18.66 -1.86
N PRO A 65 16.60 19.28 -2.90
CA PRO A 65 17.69 18.84 -3.77
C PRO A 65 18.96 18.61 -3.04
N PRO A 66 18.60 18.37 -3.54
CA PRO A 66 19.34 18.12 -3.45
C PRO A 66 20.15 18.07 -3.66
N ARG A 67 20.37 18.01 -3.43
CA ARG A 67 20.68 18.30 -3.67
C ARG A 67 20.96 17.67 -4.28
N LEU A 68 21.27 17.49 -4.01
CA LEU A 68 21.17 17.28 -4.62
C LEU A 68 21.30 16.36 -4.72
N ARG A 69 21.81 16.10 -4.36
CA ARG A 69 21.63 15.71 -4.44
C ARG A 69 21.47 14.86 -4.38
N SER A 70 22.24 14.74 -3.98
CA SER A 70 21.71 14.59 -4.01
C SER A 70 21.47 13.86 -3.81
N GLN A 71 22.12 13.77 -3.29
CA GLN A 71 21.50 13.85 -3.13
C GLN A 71 21.13 13.37 -3.11
N GLU A 72 21.92 13.44 -2.70
CA GLU A 72 21.27 13.77 -2.73
C GLU A 72 21.00 13.55 -2.98
#